data_17a878cd1135d9ec52847a4ad117d0ed
#
_entry.id   17a878cd1135d9ec52847a4ad117d0ed
#
_cell.length_a   1.000
_cell.length_b   1.000
_cell.length_c   1.000
_cell.angle_alpha   90.00
_cell.angle_beta   90.00
_cell.angle_gamma   90.00
#
_symmetry.space_group_name_H-M   'P 1'
#
loop_
_entity.id
_entity.type
_entity.pdbx_description
1 polymer ?
#
loop_
_entity_poly.entity_id
_entity_poly.type
_entity_poly.pdbx_seq_one_letter_code
_entity_poly.pdbx_strand_id
1 'polypeptide(L)'
;MNGIDISGHQKGIDLAIVPCDFVIIKATQGVSFISPDFQRQVTQALSVGKLTGVYHYANGAGVEGEVTHFVSTIAPYLDKVILCLDWEGDQNSKFADYRYCEAMLEAIKAKTGKIPFLYMSKSVCRQYKWEKARNYPLWAAQYKKQAPTTYTDKPWTDSKGFGAWSNPLIYQYSSVGRLSGYKNNLDLDICYLTPDEWISYTKGTQDLLQPVRPTLRRGDKNEYVRAWQEYLNANGYCCGNADGIFGQKTQDSLVKWQQDRGMESGYVGQKSWELLDS
;
A
#
# COMPACT_ATOMS: atom_id res chain seq x y z
N MET A 1 -4.61 -5.22 8.68
CA MET A 1 -4.02 -4.44 9.79
C MET A 1 -4.72 -3.11 9.90
N ASN A 2 -4.90 -2.59 11.11
CA ASN A 2 -5.51 -1.29 11.36
C ASN A 2 -4.43 -0.24 11.62
N GLY A 3 -4.57 0.94 11.02
CA GLY A 3 -3.59 2.00 11.14
C GLY A 3 -4.17 3.39 11.17
N ILE A 4 -3.27 4.34 11.32
CA ILE A 4 -3.54 5.76 11.26
C ILE A 4 -2.50 6.45 10.37
N ASP A 5 -2.87 7.57 9.79
CA ASP A 5 -1.87 8.49 9.27
C ASP A 5 -1.91 9.82 10.03
N ILE A 6 -0.75 10.43 10.18
CA ILE A 6 -0.56 11.59 11.05
C ILE A 6 0.44 12.61 10.46
N SER A 7 0.36 13.82 10.97
CA SER A 7 1.24 14.92 10.59
C SER A 7 1.57 15.80 11.79
N GLY A 8 2.04 17.01 11.55
CA GLY A 8 2.17 18.04 12.58
C GLY A 8 0.84 18.45 13.23
N HIS A 9 -0.31 18.12 12.63
CA HIS A 9 -1.63 18.34 13.24
C HIS A 9 -1.86 17.44 14.46
N GLN A 10 -1.25 16.27 14.49
CA GLN A 10 -1.27 15.33 15.62
C GLN A 10 -0.02 15.49 16.51
N LYS A 11 0.53 16.72 16.59
CA LYS A 11 1.67 17.01 17.46
C LYS A 11 1.42 16.55 18.89
N GLY A 12 2.39 15.83 19.45
CA GLY A 12 2.32 15.32 20.82
C GLY A 12 1.49 14.04 20.98
N ILE A 13 0.99 13.43 19.90
CA ILE A 13 0.34 12.11 19.97
C ILE A 13 1.31 11.09 20.60
N ASP A 14 0.80 10.25 21.50
CA ASP A 14 1.58 9.16 22.10
C ASP A 14 1.25 7.83 21.40
N LEU A 15 2.14 7.42 20.53
CA LEU A 15 2.00 6.19 19.74
C LEU A 15 2.19 4.91 20.58
N ALA A 16 2.65 5.01 21.83
CA ALA A 16 2.71 3.85 22.72
C ALA A 16 1.32 3.45 23.25
N ILE A 17 0.38 4.41 23.34
CA ILE A 17 -0.96 4.16 23.91
C ILE A 17 -2.08 4.17 22.85
N VAL A 18 -1.88 4.81 21.71
CA VAL A 18 -2.87 4.77 20.61
C VAL A 18 -2.84 3.39 19.95
N PRO A 19 -3.97 2.65 19.93
CA PRO A 19 -4.01 1.31 19.34
C PRO A 19 -3.97 1.39 17.82
N CYS A 20 -2.85 0.98 17.21
CA CYS A 20 -2.70 0.80 15.78
C CYS A 20 -1.61 -0.24 15.51
N ASP A 21 -1.73 -0.99 14.43
CA ASP A 21 -0.71 -1.92 13.96
C ASP A 21 0.38 -1.16 13.19
N PHE A 22 -0.03 -0.14 12.44
CA PHE A 22 0.87 0.70 11.65
C PHE A 22 0.52 2.19 11.75
N VAL A 23 1.50 3.03 11.41
CA VAL A 23 1.33 4.48 11.31
C VAL A 23 2.08 5.04 10.11
N ILE A 24 1.45 5.93 9.33
CA ILE A 24 2.09 6.64 8.23
C ILE A 24 2.21 8.12 8.60
N ILE A 25 3.43 8.68 8.53
CA ILE A 25 3.78 9.96 9.15
C ILE A 25 4.22 10.97 8.09
N LYS A 26 3.64 12.17 8.08
CA LYS A 26 4.11 13.26 7.22
C LYS A 26 5.55 13.60 7.55
N ALA A 27 6.45 13.42 6.57
CA ALA A 27 7.84 13.83 6.70
C ALA A 27 8.03 15.24 6.14
N THR A 28 7.68 15.45 4.88
CA THR A 28 8.01 16.67 4.14
C THR A 28 6.86 17.12 3.22
N GLN A 29 6.98 18.37 2.76
CA GLN A 29 6.13 18.92 1.69
C GLN A 29 6.98 19.87 0.84
N GLY A 30 6.85 19.77 -0.47
CA GLY A 30 7.62 20.61 -1.39
C GLY A 30 9.13 20.47 -1.18
N VAL A 31 9.88 21.55 -1.39
CA VAL A 31 11.35 21.53 -1.39
C VAL A 31 11.98 21.94 -0.06
N SER A 32 11.21 22.32 0.96
CA SER A 32 11.78 22.91 2.18
C SER A 32 11.02 22.62 3.47
N PHE A 33 9.74 22.25 3.41
CA PHE A 33 8.95 22.03 4.61
C PHE A 33 9.19 20.66 5.20
N ILE A 34 9.53 20.59 6.47
CA ILE A 34 9.59 19.38 7.30
C ILE A 34 8.47 19.46 8.33
N SER A 35 7.69 18.39 8.48
CA SER A 35 6.60 18.33 9.45
C SER A 35 7.14 18.53 10.88
N PRO A 36 6.61 19.48 11.65
CA PRO A 36 7.24 19.93 12.90
C PRO A 36 7.48 18.85 13.95
N ASP A 37 6.70 17.79 13.96
CA ASP A 37 6.80 16.70 14.95
C ASP A 37 7.32 15.38 14.34
N PHE A 38 7.73 15.41 13.07
CA PHE A 38 8.13 14.23 12.30
C PHE A 38 9.17 13.37 13.03
N GLN A 39 10.28 13.98 13.46
CA GLN A 39 11.36 13.22 14.08
C GLN A 39 10.94 12.50 15.35
N ARG A 40 10.15 13.16 16.21
CA ARG A 40 9.63 12.54 17.42
C ARG A 40 8.65 11.41 17.08
N GLN A 41 7.70 11.67 16.17
CA GLN A 41 6.68 10.70 15.77
C GLN A 41 7.30 9.43 15.18
N VAL A 42 8.23 9.57 14.21
CA VAL A 42 8.86 8.41 13.57
C VAL A 42 9.76 7.63 14.55
N THR A 43 10.51 8.32 15.40
CA THR A 43 11.36 7.68 16.40
C THR A 43 10.52 6.90 17.42
N GLN A 44 9.42 7.50 17.91
CA GLN A 44 8.52 6.80 18.83
C GLN A 44 7.85 5.59 18.16
N ALA A 45 7.29 5.75 16.96
CA ALA A 45 6.65 4.66 16.22
C ALA A 45 7.56 3.42 16.11
N LEU A 46 8.80 3.65 15.67
CA LEU A 46 9.79 2.58 15.54
C LEU A 46 10.19 1.98 16.90
N SER A 47 10.33 2.81 17.95
CA SER A 47 10.73 2.33 19.28
C SER A 47 9.67 1.47 19.97
N VAL A 48 8.39 1.68 19.67
CA VAL A 48 7.27 0.91 20.21
C VAL A 48 6.82 -0.21 19.26
N GLY A 49 7.61 -0.51 18.22
CA GLY A 49 7.40 -1.64 17.33
C GLY A 49 6.25 -1.48 16.33
N LYS A 50 5.78 -0.24 16.05
CA LYS A 50 4.76 -0.01 15.02
C LYS A 50 5.37 -0.21 13.63
N LEU A 51 4.64 -0.86 12.73
CA LEU A 51 4.98 -0.81 11.32
C LEU A 51 4.85 0.65 10.84
N THR A 52 5.93 1.20 10.31
CA THR A 52 6.02 2.64 10.10
C THR A 52 6.13 2.96 8.61
N GLY A 53 5.35 3.93 8.15
CA GLY A 53 5.47 4.58 6.84
C GLY A 53 5.78 6.06 7.00
N VAL A 54 6.31 6.67 5.95
CA VAL A 54 6.53 8.11 5.88
C VAL A 54 6.07 8.66 4.53
N TYR A 55 5.48 9.85 4.52
CA TYR A 55 5.01 10.44 3.28
C TYR A 55 5.55 11.83 2.98
N HIS A 56 5.69 12.08 1.68
CA HIS A 56 5.96 13.38 1.11
C HIS A 56 4.71 13.93 0.43
N TYR A 57 4.30 15.12 0.81
CA TYR A 57 3.22 15.86 0.16
C TYR A 57 3.77 16.65 -1.04
N ALA A 58 3.37 16.27 -2.24
CA ALA A 58 3.80 16.95 -3.45
C ALA A 58 3.16 18.35 -3.58
N ASN A 59 3.94 19.38 -3.90
CA ASN A 59 3.41 20.72 -4.12
C ASN A 59 3.68 21.29 -5.53
N GLY A 60 4.43 20.55 -6.35
CA GLY A 60 4.74 20.95 -7.72
C GLY A 60 5.93 21.89 -7.87
N ALA A 61 6.81 21.95 -6.89
CA ALA A 61 7.99 22.84 -6.89
C ALA A 61 9.21 22.28 -7.68
N GLY A 62 9.07 21.12 -8.29
CA GLY A 62 10.11 20.47 -9.11
C GLY A 62 10.46 19.09 -8.59
N VAL A 63 10.37 18.08 -9.46
CA VAL A 63 10.56 16.65 -9.11
C VAL A 63 11.87 16.41 -8.36
N GLU A 64 13.00 16.84 -8.92
CA GLU A 64 14.32 16.59 -8.33
C GLU A 64 14.48 17.27 -6.96
N GLY A 65 14.00 18.51 -6.83
CA GLY A 65 14.06 19.26 -5.57
C GLY A 65 13.22 18.62 -4.47
N GLU A 66 11.96 18.28 -4.78
CA GLU A 66 11.05 17.65 -3.83
C GLU A 66 11.55 16.27 -3.39
N VAL A 67 11.99 15.44 -4.34
CA VAL A 67 12.51 14.10 -4.03
C VAL A 67 13.81 14.16 -3.23
N THR A 68 14.72 15.09 -3.57
CA THR A 68 15.95 15.28 -2.81
C THR A 68 15.64 15.69 -1.37
N HIS A 69 14.73 16.65 -1.19
CA HIS A 69 14.30 17.10 0.14
C HIS A 69 13.68 15.94 0.96
N PHE A 70 12.78 15.18 0.35
CA PHE A 70 12.16 14.02 1.01
C PHE A 70 13.21 12.99 1.43
N VAL A 71 14.01 12.50 0.48
CA VAL A 71 14.98 11.42 0.71
C VAL A 71 16.04 11.81 1.73
N SER A 72 16.56 13.03 1.66
CA SER A 72 17.54 13.51 2.65
C SER A 72 16.97 13.60 4.06
N THR A 73 15.70 14.02 4.20
CA THR A 73 15.03 14.13 5.50
C THR A 73 14.80 12.75 6.14
N ILE A 74 14.45 11.75 5.34
CA ILE A 74 14.14 10.40 5.85
C ILE A 74 15.35 9.45 5.88
N ALA A 75 16.51 9.88 5.42
CA ALA A 75 17.71 9.03 5.30
C ALA A 75 18.03 8.17 6.54
N PRO A 76 17.91 8.67 7.80
CA PRO A 76 18.16 7.86 9.00
C PRO A 76 17.19 6.70 9.22
N TYR A 77 16.05 6.72 8.53
CA TYR A 77 14.94 5.77 8.72
C TYR A 77 14.70 4.88 7.49
N LEU A 78 15.44 5.11 6.40
CA LEU A 78 15.14 4.60 5.07
C LEU A 78 14.88 3.08 5.06
N ASP A 79 15.66 2.27 5.79
CA ASP A 79 15.52 0.81 5.81
C ASP A 79 14.50 0.27 6.85
N LYS A 80 13.76 1.17 7.47
CA LYS A 80 12.80 0.84 8.55
C LYS A 80 11.37 1.26 8.21
N VAL A 81 11.17 2.01 7.12
CA VAL A 81 9.89 2.62 6.78
C VAL A 81 9.49 2.35 5.34
N ILE A 82 8.19 2.21 5.07
CA ILE A 82 7.68 2.32 3.70
C ILE A 82 7.61 3.79 3.29
N LEU A 83 7.77 4.04 2.00
CA LEU A 83 7.74 5.39 1.43
C LEU A 83 6.41 5.65 0.74
N CYS A 84 5.82 6.83 0.93
CA CYS A 84 4.58 7.21 0.29
C CYS A 84 4.73 8.58 -0.38
N LEU A 85 4.16 8.70 -1.58
CA LEU A 85 3.93 9.97 -2.27
C LEU A 85 2.47 10.36 -2.07
N ASP A 86 2.23 11.48 -1.45
CA ASP A 86 0.91 12.07 -1.25
C ASP A 86 0.59 13.03 -2.39
N TRP A 87 -0.41 12.65 -3.20
CA TRP A 87 -0.83 13.36 -4.40
C TRP A 87 -2.23 13.92 -4.26
N GLU A 88 -2.31 15.15 -3.78
CA GLU A 88 -3.57 15.88 -3.56
C GLU A 88 -3.57 17.23 -4.26
N GLY A 89 -4.76 17.83 -4.39
CA GLY A 89 -4.95 19.10 -5.12
C GLY A 89 -4.64 20.35 -4.31
N ASP A 90 -4.75 20.28 -2.98
CA ASP A 90 -4.45 21.44 -2.15
C ASP A 90 -2.96 21.76 -2.18
N GLN A 91 -2.62 23.03 -2.41
CA GLN A 91 -1.23 23.52 -2.50
C GLN A 91 -0.33 22.80 -3.51
N ASN A 92 -0.88 22.02 -4.44
CA ASN A 92 -0.12 21.31 -5.47
C ASN A 92 -0.36 21.95 -6.85
N SER A 93 0.56 22.79 -7.28
CA SER A 93 0.48 23.51 -8.57
C SER A 93 0.51 22.59 -9.81
N LYS A 94 0.92 21.31 -9.62
CA LYS A 94 1.02 20.29 -10.67
C LYS A 94 -0.07 19.22 -10.59
N PHE A 95 -1.07 19.38 -9.73
CA PHE A 95 -2.08 18.34 -9.49
C PHE A 95 -2.81 17.87 -10.75
N ALA A 96 -3.05 18.76 -11.73
CA ALA A 96 -3.65 18.40 -13.00
C ALA A 96 -2.69 17.64 -13.95
N ASP A 97 -1.41 17.59 -13.66
CA ASP A 97 -0.39 16.90 -14.46
C ASP A 97 0.01 15.55 -13.82
N TYR A 98 -0.74 14.51 -14.13
CA TYR A 98 -0.46 13.16 -13.62
C TYR A 98 0.93 12.63 -14.01
N ARG A 99 1.53 13.13 -15.11
CA ARG A 99 2.90 12.75 -15.50
C ARG A 99 3.94 13.28 -14.52
N TYR A 100 3.65 14.43 -13.89
CA TYR A 100 4.50 14.92 -12.81
C TYR A 100 4.47 13.96 -11.61
N CYS A 101 3.28 13.46 -11.22
CA CYS A 101 3.14 12.44 -10.19
C CYS A 101 3.95 11.17 -10.53
N GLU A 102 3.83 10.68 -11.76
CA GLU A 102 4.58 9.50 -12.23
C GLU A 102 6.09 9.74 -12.21
N ALA A 103 6.55 10.94 -12.60
CA ALA A 103 7.95 11.29 -12.52
C ALA A 103 8.47 11.34 -11.07
N MET A 104 7.66 11.81 -10.11
CA MET A 104 7.99 11.77 -8.68
C MET A 104 8.19 10.34 -8.18
N LEU A 105 7.27 9.43 -8.50
CA LEU A 105 7.36 8.01 -8.10
C LEU A 105 8.63 7.35 -8.65
N GLU A 106 8.90 7.54 -9.95
CA GLU A 106 10.12 7.02 -10.58
C GLU A 106 11.40 7.61 -9.96
N ALA A 107 11.40 8.91 -9.65
CA ALA A 107 12.55 9.57 -9.02
C ALA A 107 12.79 9.09 -7.58
N ILE A 108 11.73 8.90 -6.77
CA ILE A 108 11.85 8.32 -5.42
C ILE A 108 12.44 6.91 -5.52
N LYS A 109 11.89 6.08 -6.42
CA LYS A 109 12.39 4.71 -6.65
C LYS A 109 13.85 4.70 -7.10
N ALA A 110 14.21 5.51 -8.07
CA ALA A 110 15.58 5.59 -8.59
C ALA A 110 16.59 6.03 -7.50
N LYS A 111 16.20 6.97 -6.63
CA LYS A 111 17.06 7.52 -5.59
C LYS A 111 17.20 6.63 -4.35
N THR A 112 16.20 5.80 -4.07
CA THR A 112 16.14 4.98 -2.85
C THR A 112 16.27 3.47 -3.09
N GLY A 113 16.06 3.00 -4.32
CA GLY A 113 15.92 1.58 -4.63
C GLY A 113 14.61 0.95 -4.10
N LYS A 114 13.68 1.76 -3.57
CA LYS A 114 12.43 1.30 -2.96
C LYS A 114 11.22 1.71 -3.79
N ILE A 115 10.16 0.91 -3.72
CA ILE A 115 8.90 1.19 -4.42
C ILE A 115 8.02 2.02 -3.49
N PRO A 116 7.76 3.31 -3.79
CA PRO A 116 6.86 4.12 -2.98
C PRO A 116 5.40 3.74 -3.21
N PHE A 117 4.58 3.89 -2.17
CA PHE A 117 3.13 3.90 -2.27
C PHE A 117 2.65 5.23 -2.85
N LEU A 118 1.58 5.20 -3.62
CA LEU A 118 0.91 6.39 -4.11
C LEU A 118 -0.39 6.60 -3.35
N TYR A 119 -0.45 7.70 -2.56
CA TYR A 119 -1.70 8.13 -1.93
C TYR A 119 -2.44 9.13 -2.82
N MET A 120 -3.75 8.91 -2.95
CA MET A 120 -4.68 9.84 -3.57
C MET A 120 -6.13 9.48 -3.22
N SER A 121 -7.04 10.44 -3.41
CA SER A 121 -8.46 10.12 -3.31
C SER A 121 -8.89 9.15 -4.42
N LYS A 122 -9.85 8.26 -4.10
CA LYS A 122 -10.42 7.29 -5.06
C LYS A 122 -10.98 7.95 -6.32
N SER A 123 -11.45 9.20 -6.23
CA SER A 123 -11.90 9.96 -7.40
C SER A 123 -10.76 10.26 -8.36
N VAL A 124 -9.57 10.59 -7.85
CA VAL A 124 -8.37 10.88 -8.64
C VAL A 124 -7.84 9.63 -9.33
N CYS A 125 -7.93 8.45 -8.69
CA CYS A 125 -7.56 7.17 -9.33
C CYS A 125 -8.24 6.97 -10.69
N ARG A 126 -9.44 7.51 -10.88
CA ARG A 126 -10.25 7.36 -12.11
C ARG A 126 -10.13 8.51 -13.10
N GLN A 127 -9.41 9.59 -12.74
CA GLN A 127 -9.32 10.78 -13.58
C GLN A 127 -8.40 10.60 -14.78
N TYR A 128 -7.35 9.77 -14.63
CA TYR A 128 -6.30 9.64 -15.63
C TYR A 128 -6.04 8.16 -15.96
N LYS A 129 -5.29 7.93 -17.04
CA LYS A 129 -4.92 6.56 -17.48
C LYS A 129 -3.85 5.92 -16.59
N TRP A 130 -3.05 6.69 -15.87
CA TRP A 130 -1.99 6.23 -14.96
C TRP A 130 -1.07 5.18 -15.62
N GLU A 131 -0.34 5.59 -16.66
CA GLU A 131 0.43 4.64 -17.49
C GLU A 131 1.56 3.95 -16.73
N LYS A 132 2.27 4.68 -15.88
CA LYS A 132 3.36 4.16 -15.05
C LYS A 132 2.94 3.97 -13.59
N ALA A 133 2.19 4.91 -13.03
CA ALA A 133 1.77 4.87 -11.63
C ALA A 133 0.95 3.64 -11.28
N ARG A 134 0.24 3.03 -12.26
CA ARG A 134 -0.50 1.76 -12.08
C ARG A 134 0.37 0.59 -11.58
N ASN A 135 1.69 0.68 -11.75
CA ASN A 135 2.65 -0.33 -11.29
C ASN A 135 3.13 -0.08 -9.85
N TYR A 136 2.66 0.98 -9.21
CA TYR A 136 2.97 1.31 -7.83
C TYR A 136 1.81 0.93 -6.91
N PRO A 137 2.09 0.52 -5.66
CA PRO A 137 1.06 0.19 -4.69
C PRO A 137 0.20 1.41 -4.38
N LEU A 138 -1.12 1.21 -4.35
CA LEU A 138 -2.08 2.28 -4.09
C LEU A 138 -2.45 2.34 -2.60
N TRP A 139 -2.39 3.55 -2.06
CA TRP A 139 -3.03 3.95 -0.82
C TRP A 139 -4.18 4.91 -1.20
N ALA A 140 -5.42 4.44 -1.18
CA ALA A 140 -6.57 5.22 -1.63
C ALA A 140 -7.36 5.78 -0.47
N ALA A 141 -7.94 6.97 -0.65
CA ALA A 141 -8.85 7.58 0.32
C ALA A 141 -10.26 7.75 -0.23
N GLN A 142 -11.26 7.33 0.56
CA GLN A 142 -12.67 7.67 0.32
C GLN A 142 -13.47 7.56 1.61
N TYR A 143 -14.28 8.55 1.91
CA TYR A 143 -15.12 8.59 3.10
C TYR A 143 -16.60 8.50 2.74
N LYS A 144 -17.37 7.72 3.51
CA LYS A 144 -18.83 7.65 3.34
C LYS A 144 -19.53 8.87 3.91
N LYS A 145 -19.19 9.23 5.15
CA LYS A 145 -19.77 10.33 5.91
C LYS A 145 -18.76 10.77 6.96
N GLN A 146 -18.71 12.07 7.20
CA GLN A 146 -17.91 12.68 8.26
C GLN A 146 -18.62 12.51 9.62
N ALA A 147 -18.60 11.32 10.17
CA ALA A 147 -19.14 11.01 11.50
C ALA A 147 -18.06 10.27 12.31
N PRO A 148 -17.94 10.55 13.62
CA PRO A 148 -17.00 9.87 14.48
C PRO A 148 -17.13 8.35 14.36
N THR A 149 -16.01 7.66 14.15
CA THR A 149 -15.96 6.22 13.97
C THR A 149 -14.71 5.63 14.61
N THR A 150 -14.66 4.32 14.73
CA THR A 150 -13.48 3.55 15.15
C THR A 150 -13.10 2.57 14.06
N TYR A 151 -12.14 1.70 14.31
CA TYR A 151 -11.71 0.69 13.35
C TYR A 151 -12.83 -0.23 12.88
N THR A 152 -12.75 -0.61 11.59
CA THR A 152 -13.62 -1.59 10.96
C THR A 152 -12.80 -2.43 9.97
N ASP A 153 -13.12 -3.73 9.89
CA ASP A 153 -12.55 -4.67 8.92
C ASP A 153 -13.24 -4.59 7.55
N LYS A 154 -14.39 -3.89 7.47
CA LYS A 154 -15.20 -3.74 6.26
C LYS A 154 -15.53 -2.26 6.00
N PRO A 155 -14.53 -1.44 5.68
CA PRO A 155 -14.79 -0.05 5.36
C PRO A 155 -15.69 0.08 4.12
N TRP A 156 -16.55 1.08 4.17
CA TRP A 156 -17.41 1.37 3.01
C TRP A 156 -16.58 1.88 1.84
N THR A 157 -16.91 1.45 0.64
CA THR A 157 -16.46 2.02 -0.63
C THR A 157 -17.59 2.01 -1.65
N ASP A 158 -17.60 2.94 -2.59
CA ASP A 158 -18.56 2.92 -3.70
C ASP A 158 -18.19 1.84 -4.73
N SER A 159 -19.13 1.52 -5.63
CA SER A 159 -18.96 0.48 -6.66
C SER A 159 -18.10 0.89 -7.86
N LYS A 160 -17.53 2.11 -7.88
CA LYS A 160 -16.88 2.67 -9.09
C LYS A 160 -15.45 2.17 -9.34
N GLY A 161 -14.89 1.28 -8.51
CA GLY A 161 -13.52 0.79 -8.66
C GLY A 161 -12.44 1.84 -8.38
N PHE A 162 -11.19 1.48 -8.60
CA PHE A 162 -10.00 2.29 -8.32
C PHE A 162 -9.21 2.67 -9.60
N GLY A 163 -9.90 2.85 -10.73
CA GLY A 163 -9.27 3.23 -11.99
C GLY A 163 -8.32 2.18 -12.55
N ALA A 164 -7.04 2.48 -12.59
CA ALA A 164 -6.03 1.58 -13.13
C ALA A 164 -5.60 0.47 -12.14
N TRP A 165 -6.03 0.52 -10.88
CA TRP A 165 -5.75 -0.49 -9.87
C TRP A 165 -6.98 -1.37 -9.61
N SER A 166 -6.76 -2.66 -9.41
CA SER A 166 -7.83 -3.58 -9.02
C SER A 166 -8.32 -3.28 -7.61
N ASN A 167 -7.39 -3.10 -6.67
CA ASN A 167 -7.67 -2.78 -5.27
C ASN A 167 -6.52 -1.94 -4.69
N PRO A 168 -6.77 -1.12 -3.66
CA PRO A 168 -5.69 -0.50 -2.90
C PRO A 168 -5.05 -1.51 -1.96
N LEU A 169 -3.78 -1.33 -1.62
CA LEU A 169 -3.11 -2.08 -0.54
C LEU A 169 -3.33 -1.42 0.83
N ILE A 170 -3.54 -0.10 0.84
CA ILE A 170 -3.93 0.65 2.04
C ILE A 170 -5.14 1.50 1.67
N TYR A 171 -6.11 1.56 2.57
CA TYR A 171 -7.35 2.30 2.33
C TYR A 171 -7.71 3.17 3.52
N GLN A 172 -7.64 4.50 3.33
CA GLN A 172 -8.05 5.52 4.28
C GLN A 172 -9.56 5.72 4.14
N TYR A 173 -10.31 5.36 5.17
CA TYR A 173 -11.77 5.33 5.11
C TYR A 173 -12.46 6.34 6.04
N SER A 174 -11.70 7.07 6.85
CA SER A 174 -12.22 8.11 7.73
C SER A 174 -11.14 9.14 8.06
N SER A 175 -11.54 10.40 8.20
CA SER A 175 -10.73 11.49 8.76
C SER A 175 -11.28 12.01 10.10
N VAL A 176 -12.22 11.28 10.70
CA VAL A 176 -12.85 11.61 11.97
C VAL A 176 -12.85 10.44 12.96
N GLY A 177 -11.81 9.62 12.88
CA GLY A 177 -11.60 8.49 13.77
C GLY A 177 -11.45 8.87 15.22
N ARG A 178 -11.94 8.00 16.12
CA ARG A 178 -11.83 8.15 17.57
C ARG A 178 -11.21 6.90 18.16
N LEU A 179 -10.01 7.03 18.66
CA LEU A 179 -9.26 5.94 19.30
C LEU A 179 -8.91 6.33 20.73
N SER A 180 -8.80 5.34 21.60
CA SER A 180 -8.28 5.56 22.94
C SER A 180 -6.87 6.13 22.89
N GLY A 181 -6.52 6.96 23.86
CA GLY A 181 -5.19 7.59 23.90
C GLY A 181 -5.04 8.87 23.09
N TYR A 182 -6.04 9.27 22.28
CA TYR A 182 -6.01 10.54 21.55
C TYR A 182 -7.38 11.23 21.55
N LYS A 183 -7.40 12.56 21.84
CA LYS A 183 -8.65 13.31 22.05
C LYS A 183 -9.29 13.83 20.78
N ASN A 184 -8.50 14.05 19.73
CA ASN A 184 -8.95 14.68 18.49
C ASN A 184 -9.24 13.63 17.42
N ASN A 185 -9.61 14.09 16.22
CA ASN A 185 -9.81 13.24 15.06
C ASN A 185 -8.49 12.62 14.60
N LEU A 186 -8.58 11.39 14.11
CA LEU A 186 -7.52 10.66 13.45
C LEU A 186 -8.00 10.17 12.08
N ASP A 187 -7.12 10.17 11.13
CA ASP A 187 -7.31 9.44 9.89
C ASP A 187 -7.18 7.94 10.17
N LEU A 188 -8.17 7.16 9.72
CA LEU A 188 -8.17 5.71 9.95
C LEU A 188 -7.97 4.96 8.65
N ASP A 189 -7.02 4.05 8.70
CA ASP A 189 -6.61 3.21 7.58
C ASP A 189 -6.82 1.73 7.87
N ILE A 190 -7.09 0.98 6.81
CA ILE A 190 -6.93 -0.47 6.78
C ILE A 190 -5.84 -0.82 5.78
N CYS A 191 -4.92 -1.70 6.18
CA CYS A 191 -3.89 -2.24 5.30
C CYS A 191 -4.15 -3.72 5.05
N TYR A 192 -4.14 -4.12 3.78
CA TYR A 192 -4.40 -5.49 3.33
C TYR A 192 -3.14 -6.34 3.22
N LEU A 193 -1.97 -5.76 3.47
CA LEU A 193 -0.71 -6.49 3.57
C LEU A 193 -0.61 -7.24 4.92
N THR A 194 0.16 -8.31 4.91
CA THR A 194 0.68 -8.92 6.14
C THR A 194 1.86 -8.07 6.69
N PRO A 195 2.26 -8.25 7.96
CA PRO A 195 3.46 -7.60 8.49
C PRO A 195 4.73 -7.92 7.69
N ASP A 196 4.91 -9.14 7.21
CA ASP A 196 6.08 -9.54 6.43
C ASP A 196 6.11 -8.87 5.06
N GLU A 197 4.97 -8.76 4.39
CA GLU A 197 4.84 -7.99 3.14
C GLU A 197 5.15 -6.50 3.36
N TRP A 198 4.66 -5.89 4.45
CA TRP A 198 5.03 -4.52 4.80
C TRP A 198 6.54 -4.36 4.98
N ILE A 199 7.17 -5.27 5.74
CA ILE A 199 8.62 -5.26 5.97
C ILE A 199 9.39 -5.41 4.64
N SER A 200 8.90 -6.21 3.70
CA SER A 200 9.51 -6.34 2.37
C SER A 200 9.60 -5.00 1.63
N TYR A 201 8.55 -4.18 1.70
CA TYR A 201 8.57 -2.82 1.12
C TYR A 201 9.61 -1.89 1.78
N THR A 202 9.96 -2.13 3.05
CA THR A 202 11.02 -1.32 3.71
C THR A 202 12.43 -1.70 3.25
N LYS A 203 12.63 -2.90 2.72
CA LYS A 203 13.97 -3.42 2.33
C LYS A 203 14.36 -3.13 0.88
N GLY A 204 13.42 -2.63 0.06
CA GLY A 204 13.70 -2.28 -1.33
C GLY A 204 14.09 -3.46 -2.22
N THR A 205 13.52 -4.63 -1.98
CA THR A 205 13.72 -5.80 -2.85
C THR A 205 13.14 -5.51 -4.22
N GLN A 206 13.92 -5.71 -5.29
CA GLN A 206 13.48 -5.50 -6.69
C GLN A 206 12.32 -6.43 -7.09
N ASP A 207 12.11 -7.51 -6.35
CA ASP A 207 11.05 -8.49 -6.59
C ASP A 207 9.62 -7.95 -6.34
N LEU A 208 9.49 -6.81 -5.64
CA LEU A 208 8.20 -6.13 -5.45
C LEU A 208 7.65 -5.45 -6.72
N LEU A 209 8.41 -5.43 -7.82
CA LEU A 209 7.95 -4.93 -9.12
C LEU A 209 7.03 -5.90 -9.86
N GLN A 210 6.91 -7.13 -9.41
CA GLN A 210 5.82 -7.99 -9.87
C GLN A 210 4.49 -7.36 -9.41
N PRO A 211 3.49 -7.26 -10.28
CA PRO A 211 2.18 -6.81 -9.82
C PRO A 211 1.79 -7.64 -8.61
N VAL A 212 1.36 -6.97 -7.52
CA VAL A 212 0.91 -7.67 -6.30
C VAL A 212 -0.19 -8.63 -6.73
N ARG A 213 0.20 -9.89 -6.90
CA ARG A 213 -0.70 -10.92 -7.37
C ARG A 213 -1.63 -11.30 -6.21
N PRO A 214 -2.91 -11.35 -6.45
CA PRO A 214 -3.87 -11.57 -5.37
C PRO A 214 -3.66 -12.95 -4.74
N THR A 215 -3.90 -13.05 -3.45
CA THR A 215 -4.13 -14.34 -2.83
C THR A 215 -5.36 -14.97 -3.45
N LEU A 216 -5.21 -16.17 -4.03
CA LEU A 216 -6.32 -16.88 -4.67
C LEU A 216 -6.81 -18.01 -3.76
N ARG A 217 -8.13 -18.06 -3.58
CA ARG A 217 -8.81 -19.04 -2.74
C ARG A 217 -10.00 -19.64 -3.47
N ARG A 218 -10.46 -20.75 -2.99
CA ARG A 218 -11.69 -21.37 -3.51
C ARG A 218 -12.84 -20.37 -3.52
N GLY A 219 -13.50 -20.25 -4.66
CA GLY A 219 -14.58 -19.30 -4.93
C GLY A 219 -14.14 -18.08 -5.75
N ASP A 220 -12.85 -17.79 -5.85
CA ASP A 220 -12.37 -16.69 -6.68
C ASP A 220 -12.60 -16.93 -8.17
N LYS A 221 -12.87 -15.84 -8.90
CA LYS A 221 -13.13 -15.86 -10.35
C LYS A 221 -12.42 -14.70 -11.01
N ASN A 222 -11.28 -14.96 -11.65
CA ASN A 222 -10.50 -13.93 -12.33
C ASN A 222 -9.44 -14.54 -13.26
N GLU A 223 -8.72 -13.68 -13.99
CA GLU A 223 -7.65 -14.07 -14.90
C GLU A 223 -6.44 -14.72 -14.20
N TYR A 224 -6.16 -14.37 -12.96
CA TYR A 224 -5.07 -14.99 -12.19
C TYR A 224 -5.38 -16.45 -11.83
N VAL A 225 -6.64 -16.77 -11.57
CA VAL A 225 -7.07 -18.17 -11.38
C VAL A 225 -6.85 -18.95 -12.68
N ARG A 226 -7.21 -18.38 -13.83
CA ARG A 226 -6.99 -19.03 -15.13
C ARG A 226 -5.50 -19.28 -15.36
N ALA A 227 -4.63 -18.31 -15.13
CA ALA A 227 -3.19 -18.46 -15.26
C ALA A 227 -2.64 -19.61 -14.39
N TRP A 228 -3.12 -19.73 -13.15
CA TRP A 228 -2.78 -20.84 -12.27
C TRP A 228 -3.28 -22.19 -12.76
N GLN A 229 -4.48 -22.26 -13.30
CA GLN A 229 -5.02 -23.49 -13.89
C GLN A 229 -4.21 -23.92 -15.11
N GLU A 230 -3.83 -22.99 -15.97
CA GLU A 230 -2.95 -23.25 -17.13
C GLU A 230 -1.57 -23.77 -16.66
N TYR A 231 -0.96 -23.14 -15.67
CA TYR A 231 0.31 -23.58 -15.09
C TYR A 231 0.21 -24.98 -14.46
N LEU A 232 -0.81 -25.24 -13.63
CA LEU A 232 -1.02 -26.55 -13.01
C LEU A 232 -1.17 -27.66 -14.08
N ASN A 233 -1.98 -27.41 -15.11
CA ASN A 233 -2.17 -28.35 -16.19
C ASN A 233 -0.88 -28.60 -17.00
N ALA A 234 -0.14 -27.56 -17.31
CA ALA A 234 1.15 -27.65 -18.01
C ALA A 234 2.20 -28.45 -17.23
N ASN A 235 2.10 -28.45 -15.88
CA ASN A 235 3.00 -29.17 -14.98
C ASN A 235 2.44 -30.52 -14.48
N GLY A 236 1.39 -31.05 -15.11
CA GLY A 236 0.84 -32.38 -14.84
C GLY A 236 -0.15 -32.48 -13.66
N TYR A 237 -0.52 -31.34 -13.07
CA TYR A 237 -1.50 -31.30 -11.98
C TYR A 237 -2.92 -31.04 -12.50
N CYS A 238 -3.50 -31.98 -13.22
CA CYS A 238 -4.75 -31.86 -13.95
C CYS A 238 -5.91 -31.23 -13.15
N CYS A 239 -6.08 -29.90 -13.23
CA CYS A 239 -7.15 -29.18 -12.53
C CYS A 239 -8.45 -29.02 -13.35
N GLY A 240 -8.51 -29.60 -14.55
CA GLY A 240 -9.60 -29.45 -15.50
C GLY A 240 -9.38 -28.26 -16.44
N ASN A 241 -10.48 -27.71 -16.98
CA ASN A 241 -10.39 -26.56 -17.88
C ASN A 241 -9.88 -25.32 -17.14
N ALA A 242 -9.04 -24.52 -17.79
CA ALA A 242 -8.64 -23.22 -17.29
C ALA A 242 -9.74 -22.18 -17.53
N ASP A 243 -10.79 -22.28 -16.72
CA ASP A 243 -12.02 -21.47 -16.82
C ASP A 243 -11.96 -20.16 -15.99
N GLY A 244 -10.90 -19.98 -15.22
CA GLY A 244 -10.73 -18.84 -14.33
C GLY A 244 -11.55 -18.93 -13.04
N ILE A 245 -12.13 -20.08 -12.72
CA ILE A 245 -12.92 -20.31 -11.49
C ILE A 245 -12.14 -21.22 -10.55
N PHE A 246 -11.79 -20.76 -9.37
CA PHE A 246 -11.08 -21.54 -8.35
C PHE A 246 -12.05 -22.51 -7.68
N GLY A 247 -12.30 -23.62 -8.35
CA GLY A 247 -13.17 -24.70 -7.87
C GLY A 247 -12.44 -25.75 -7.02
N GLN A 248 -13.14 -26.83 -6.65
CA GLN A 248 -12.56 -27.92 -5.88
C GLN A 248 -11.39 -28.59 -6.63
N LYS A 249 -11.54 -28.88 -7.93
CA LYS A 249 -10.48 -29.48 -8.75
C LYS A 249 -9.21 -28.63 -8.78
N THR A 250 -9.36 -27.31 -8.91
CA THR A 250 -8.23 -26.35 -8.88
C THR A 250 -7.55 -26.41 -7.53
N GLN A 251 -8.32 -26.44 -6.43
CA GLN A 251 -7.77 -26.54 -5.08
C GLN A 251 -7.00 -27.85 -4.85
N ASP A 252 -7.59 -28.99 -5.24
CA ASP A 252 -6.97 -30.31 -5.04
C ASP A 252 -5.65 -30.42 -5.82
N SER A 253 -5.62 -29.90 -7.03
CA SER A 253 -4.43 -29.86 -7.87
C SER A 253 -3.36 -28.92 -7.30
N LEU A 254 -3.76 -27.76 -6.80
CA LEU A 254 -2.86 -26.82 -6.13
C LEU A 254 -2.26 -27.44 -4.87
N VAL A 255 -3.05 -28.10 -4.04
CA VAL A 255 -2.55 -28.76 -2.81
C VAL A 255 -1.49 -29.81 -3.16
N LYS A 256 -1.71 -30.64 -4.17
CA LYS A 256 -0.71 -31.62 -4.63
C LYS A 256 0.58 -30.93 -5.09
N TRP A 257 0.44 -29.87 -5.90
CA TRP A 257 1.59 -29.09 -6.38
C TRP A 257 2.39 -28.47 -5.22
N GLN A 258 1.69 -27.99 -4.18
CA GLN A 258 2.30 -27.42 -2.98
C GLN A 258 2.98 -28.49 -2.11
N GLN A 259 2.37 -29.65 -1.93
CA GLN A 259 2.93 -30.77 -1.18
C GLN A 259 4.22 -31.29 -1.81
N ASP A 260 4.27 -31.42 -3.14
CA ASP A 260 5.47 -31.85 -3.87
C ASP A 260 6.65 -30.85 -3.70
N ARG A 261 6.37 -29.64 -3.20
CA ARG A 261 7.34 -28.57 -2.91
C ARG A 261 7.54 -28.29 -1.42
N GLY A 262 7.01 -29.17 -0.55
CA GLY A 262 7.11 -29.01 0.90
C GLY A 262 6.33 -27.83 1.47
N MET A 263 5.26 -27.42 0.81
CA MET A 263 4.40 -26.32 1.22
C MET A 263 3.09 -26.86 1.82
N GLU A 264 2.65 -26.28 2.91
CA GLU A 264 1.32 -26.52 3.47
C GLU A 264 0.44 -25.29 3.27
N SER A 265 -0.49 -25.36 2.34
CA SER A 265 -1.49 -24.30 2.22
C SER A 265 -2.76 -24.76 1.51
N GLY A 266 -3.38 -24.44 0.66
CA GLY A 266 -4.62 -24.75 -0.07
C GLY A 266 -5.16 -23.47 -0.72
N TYR A 267 -4.30 -22.47 -0.76
CA TYR A 267 -4.52 -21.21 -1.45
C TYR A 267 -3.23 -20.76 -2.16
N VAL A 268 -3.37 -19.93 -3.17
CA VAL A 268 -2.22 -19.30 -3.84
C VAL A 268 -1.84 -18.05 -3.06
N GLY A 269 -0.73 -18.10 -2.37
CA GLY A 269 -0.12 -16.95 -1.70
C GLY A 269 1.20 -16.55 -2.38
N GLN A 270 1.92 -15.62 -1.77
CA GLN A 270 3.17 -15.06 -2.32
C GLN A 270 4.18 -16.15 -2.67
N LYS A 271 4.45 -17.10 -1.77
CA LYS A 271 5.38 -18.23 -2.03
C LYS A 271 5.00 -19.05 -3.26
N SER A 272 3.71 -19.22 -3.51
CA SER A 272 3.24 -19.94 -4.70
C SER A 272 3.50 -19.15 -5.98
N TRP A 273 3.32 -17.82 -5.93
CA TRP A 273 3.63 -16.93 -7.06
C TRP A 273 5.13 -16.88 -7.37
N GLU A 274 5.99 -16.82 -6.37
CA GLU A 274 7.44 -16.80 -6.52
C GLU A 274 7.95 -18.06 -7.24
N LEU A 275 7.38 -19.24 -6.93
CA LEU A 275 7.72 -20.50 -7.58
C LEU A 275 7.15 -20.64 -9.00
N LEU A 276 6.13 -19.88 -9.36
CA LEU A 276 5.59 -19.85 -10.72
C LEU A 276 6.51 -19.03 -11.65
N ASP A 277 7.23 -18.06 -11.11
CA ASP A 277 8.11 -17.14 -11.87
C ASP A 277 9.57 -17.64 -11.93
N SER A 278 9.92 -18.70 -11.18
CA SER A 278 11.27 -19.30 -11.15
C SER A 278 11.44 -20.38 -12.21
#